data_f8b0d261f237d7ec7587bd386d7d3e87
#
_entry.id   f8b0d261f237d7ec7587bd386d7d3e87
#
_cell.length_a   1.000
_cell.length_b   1.000
_cell.length_c   1.000
_cell.angle_alpha   90.00
_cell.angle_beta   90.00
_cell.angle_gamma   90.00
#
_symmetry.space_group_name_H-M   'P 1'
#
loop_
_entity.id
_entity.type
_entity.pdbx_description
1 polymer ?
#
loop_
_entity_poly.entity_id
_entity_poly.type
_entity_poly.pdbx_seq_one_letter_code
_entity_poly.pdbx_strand_id
1 'polypeptide(L)'
;MNDSITSTSSPRHVGDLPTPALVVDRRTFEKNLTTMSGVRPGVTMRPHVKAHKCTSLAARQEEMGHHTFTCATPREVVGMAEAGVGTDLLLANETVDPRRLRAMSDVEAATGIMVTVAVDSVATIEAARAAGIRHVLIDVNVGLPRCGATPASVVELTHRALDSGLAVRGVMGYEGHLMALPNRAQKAAKVRESMALLVACADDVLAIAGDTASIVSAGGTGTFDLYDPNDSVLARVIEVQAGSYALMDSHYGALGLPFGQSLFVLGTVISRSPDWSVIDVGLKSLGMDHGNPTIDDATVWFCSDEHTTFSGRTANVGDRVFVTPAHVDPTVAMHADMWLVNDVSLGADAEVLERWPVDLRGW
;
A
#
# COMPACT_ATOMS: atom_id res chain seq x y z
N MET A 1 5.93 33.18 13.48
CA MET A 1 6.17 33.77 12.15
C MET A 1 6.72 32.67 11.27
N ASN A 2 5.86 32.06 10.47
CA ASN A 2 6.26 31.12 9.44
C ASN A 2 6.23 31.91 8.13
N ASP A 3 7.38 32.51 7.77
CA ASP A 3 7.56 33.00 6.42
C ASP A 3 7.75 31.77 5.51
N SER A 4 6.64 31.34 4.91
CA SER A 4 6.67 30.39 3.81
C SER A 4 7.42 31.04 2.65
N ILE A 5 8.57 30.49 2.30
CA ILE A 5 9.21 30.74 1.00
C ILE A 5 8.30 30.12 -0.08
N THR A 6 7.22 30.81 -0.39
CA THR A 6 6.30 30.38 -1.46
C THR A 6 6.40 31.36 -2.61
N SER A 7 6.96 30.90 -3.72
CA SER A 7 6.68 31.46 -5.05
C SER A 7 5.15 31.56 -5.20
N THR A 8 4.62 32.71 -5.59
CA THR A 8 3.18 32.99 -5.67
C THR A 8 2.47 32.31 -6.88
N SER A 9 3.20 31.53 -7.69
CA SER A 9 2.64 30.74 -8.79
C SER A 9 2.82 29.25 -8.55
N SER A 10 1.76 28.47 -8.79
CA SER A 10 1.85 26.99 -8.79
C SER A 10 2.92 26.54 -9.79
N PRO A 11 3.75 25.52 -9.46
CA PRO A 11 4.74 24.99 -10.35
C PRO A 11 4.06 24.43 -11.61
N ARG A 12 4.62 24.73 -12.79
CA ARG A 12 4.12 24.27 -14.08
C ARG A 12 4.90 23.10 -14.64
N HIS A 13 6.18 23.03 -14.30
CA HIS A 13 7.10 22.00 -14.76
C HIS A 13 7.87 21.40 -13.58
N VAL A 14 8.40 20.22 -13.78
CA VAL A 14 9.26 19.55 -12.79
C VAL A 14 10.43 20.43 -12.35
N GLY A 15 11.01 21.22 -13.28
CA GLY A 15 12.06 22.19 -12.97
C GLY A 15 11.68 23.25 -11.94
N ASP A 16 10.40 23.56 -11.77
CA ASP A 16 9.89 24.56 -10.82
C ASP A 16 9.69 23.97 -9.40
N LEU A 17 9.70 22.62 -9.25
CA LEU A 17 9.42 21.97 -7.98
C LEU A 17 10.55 22.20 -6.97
N PRO A 18 10.23 22.53 -5.72
CA PRO A 18 11.22 22.47 -4.65
C PRO A 18 11.64 21.01 -4.41
N THR A 19 12.91 20.76 -4.18
CA THR A 19 13.45 19.44 -3.88
C THR A 19 13.82 19.29 -2.40
N PRO A 20 13.74 18.09 -1.82
CA PRO A 20 13.21 16.85 -2.40
C PRO A 20 11.69 16.88 -2.63
N ALA A 21 11.19 16.28 -3.72
CA ALA A 21 9.77 16.18 -4.01
C ALA A 21 9.38 14.79 -4.52
N LEU A 22 8.21 14.27 -4.13
CA LEU A 22 7.65 13.06 -4.75
C LEU A 22 7.02 13.41 -6.08
N VAL A 23 7.37 12.66 -7.12
CA VAL A 23 6.84 12.79 -8.48
C VAL A 23 6.26 11.45 -8.93
N VAL A 24 5.08 11.50 -9.54
CA VAL A 24 4.39 10.33 -10.10
C VAL A 24 4.29 10.51 -11.62
N ASP A 25 4.88 9.59 -12.38
CA ASP A 25 4.72 9.52 -13.83
C ASP A 25 3.33 9.03 -14.21
N ARG A 26 2.50 9.88 -14.81
CA ARG A 26 1.11 9.57 -15.15
C ARG A 26 1.01 8.37 -16.10
N ARG A 27 1.82 8.31 -17.14
CA ARG A 27 1.72 7.27 -18.18
C ARG A 27 1.96 5.88 -17.59
N THR A 28 2.98 5.74 -16.78
CA THR A 28 3.33 4.47 -16.12
C THR A 28 2.30 4.14 -15.05
N PHE A 29 1.89 5.11 -14.25
CA PHE A 29 0.86 4.96 -13.22
C PHE A 29 -0.47 4.46 -13.80
N GLU A 30 -1.02 5.12 -14.82
CA GLU A 30 -2.28 4.72 -15.47
C GLU A 30 -2.17 3.33 -16.12
N LYS A 31 -1.00 3.00 -16.70
CA LYS A 31 -0.72 1.67 -17.23
C LYS A 31 -0.74 0.61 -16.13
N ASN A 32 -0.15 0.90 -14.97
CA ASN A 32 -0.15 -0.01 -13.82
C ASN A 32 -1.58 -0.28 -13.33
N LEU A 33 -2.40 0.77 -13.18
CA LEU A 33 -3.82 0.63 -12.80
C LEU A 33 -4.59 -0.22 -13.82
N THR A 34 -4.45 0.09 -15.10
CA THR A 34 -5.11 -0.66 -16.19
C THR A 34 -4.68 -2.13 -16.21
N THR A 35 -3.39 -2.39 -16.02
CA THR A 35 -2.85 -3.77 -15.96
C THR A 35 -3.45 -4.54 -14.81
N MET A 36 -3.49 -3.94 -13.60
CA MET A 36 -4.07 -4.61 -12.42
C MET A 36 -5.56 -4.85 -12.59
N SER A 37 -6.34 -3.86 -13.01
CA SER A 37 -7.79 -3.99 -13.20
C SER A 37 -8.15 -5.02 -14.29
N GLY A 38 -7.29 -5.21 -15.28
CA GLY A 38 -7.45 -6.25 -16.29
C GLY A 38 -7.25 -7.66 -15.75
N VAL A 39 -6.36 -7.86 -14.79
CA VAL A 39 -6.09 -9.17 -14.15
C VAL A 39 -7.03 -9.41 -12.96
N ARG A 40 -7.32 -8.39 -12.20
CA ARG A 40 -8.15 -8.42 -10.97
C ARG A 40 -9.27 -7.39 -11.06
N PRO A 41 -10.34 -7.64 -11.83
CA PRO A 41 -11.43 -6.68 -11.99
C PRO A 41 -12.34 -6.61 -10.77
N GLY A 42 -12.89 -5.43 -10.52
CA GLY A 42 -13.92 -5.19 -9.52
C GLY A 42 -13.53 -5.67 -8.12
N VAL A 43 -14.38 -6.48 -7.51
CA VAL A 43 -14.23 -6.99 -6.14
C VAL A 43 -13.09 -8.01 -5.96
N THR A 44 -12.50 -8.51 -7.04
CA THR A 44 -11.36 -9.45 -6.93
C THR A 44 -10.06 -8.76 -6.53
N MET A 45 -10.07 -7.43 -6.47
CA MET A 45 -9.01 -6.59 -5.97
C MET A 45 -9.54 -5.66 -4.87
N ARG A 46 -8.83 -5.61 -3.76
CA ARG A 46 -9.03 -4.65 -2.66
C ARG A 46 -7.72 -3.85 -2.50
N PRO A 47 -7.54 -2.73 -3.25
CA PRO A 47 -6.28 -1.97 -3.22
C PRO A 47 -5.87 -1.57 -1.81
N HIS A 48 -4.58 -1.74 -1.49
CA HIS A 48 -4.07 -1.40 -0.17
C HIS A 48 -3.50 0.03 -0.16
N VAL A 49 -4.18 0.95 0.52
CA VAL A 49 -3.83 2.37 0.52
C VAL A 49 -2.53 2.71 1.27
N LYS A 50 -2.00 1.78 2.10
CA LYS A 50 -0.75 2.03 2.85
C LYS A 50 0.43 2.40 1.95
N ALA A 51 0.46 1.89 0.71
CA ALA A 51 1.55 2.13 -0.23
C ALA A 51 1.62 3.58 -0.72
N HIS A 52 0.49 4.29 -0.70
CA HIS A 52 0.42 5.67 -1.22
C HIS A 52 -0.17 6.70 -0.25
N LYS A 53 -0.96 6.28 0.74
CA LYS A 53 -1.56 7.14 1.77
C LYS A 53 -2.22 8.41 1.22
N CYS A 54 -2.91 8.30 0.08
CA CYS A 54 -3.44 9.42 -0.69
C CYS A 54 -4.84 9.11 -1.21
N THR A 55 -5.83 9.92 -0.83
CA THR A 55 -7.22 9.73 -1.26
C THR A 55 -7.40 10.04 -2.75
N SER A 56 -6.67 11.01 -3.31
CA SER A 56 -6.70 11.31 -4.74
C SER A 56 -6.23 10.13 -5.59
N LEU A 57 -5.17 9.40 -5.15
CA LEU A 57 -4.72 8.20 -5.84
C LEU A 57 -5.75 7.07 -5.69
N ALA A 58 -6.32 6.88 -4.50
CA ALA A 58 -7.36 5.88 -4.27
C ALA A 58 -8.59 6.14 -5.16
N ALA A 59 -8.98 7.39 -5.38
CA ALA A 59 -10.06 7.75 -6.30
C ALA A 59 -9.76 7.32 -7.75
N ARG A 60 -8.50 7.39 -8.21
CA ARG A 60 -8.09 6.84 -9.51
C ARG A 60 -8.23 5.30 -9.57
N GLN A 61 -7.99 4.61 -8.46
CA GLN A 61 -8.22 3.16 -8.38
C GLN A 61 -9.72 2.84 -8.38
N GLU A 62 -10.54 3.67 -7.75
CA GLU A 62 -12.01 3.55 -7.79
C GLU A 62 -12.57 3.74 -9.21
N GLU A 63 -12.06 4.70 -9.97
CA GLU A 63 -12.37 4.90 -11.40
C GLU A 63 -12.06 3.66 -12.26
N MET A 64 -11.10 2.83 -11.84
CA MET A 64 -10.79 1.53 -12.48
C MET A 64 -11.75 0.39 -12.06
N GLY A 65 -12.78 0.69 -11.24
CA GLY A 65 -13.79 -0.26 -10.78
C GLY A 65 -13.51 -0.93 -9.44
N HIS A 66 -12.51 -0.48 -8.69
CA HIS A 66 -12.19 -1.02 -7.37
C HIS A 66 -12.85 -0.17 -6.27
N HIS A 67 -14.00 -0.59 -5.76
CA HIS A 67 -14.79 0.16 -4.78
C HIS A 67 -14.57 -0.29 -3.34
N THR A 68 -13.69 -1.26 -3.09
CA THR A 68 -13.31 -1.75 -1.77
C THR A 68 -11.84 -1.52 -1.53
N PHE A 69 -11.43 -1.12 -0.32
CA PHE A 69 -10.04 -0.80 -0.03
C PHE A 69 -9.55 -1.43 1.25
N THR A 70 -8.25 -1.73 1.29
CA THR A 70 -7.54 -2.16 2.50
C THR A 70 -6.75 -1.00 3.08
N CYS A 71 -6.87 -0.81 4.39
CA CYS A 71 -6.16 0.17 5.19
C CYS A 71 -5.24 -0.53 6.20
N ALA A 72 -4.09 0.05 6.49
CA ALA A 72 -3.16 -0.45 7.52
C ALA A 72 -3.34 0.26 8.87
N THR A 73 -3.95 1.43 8.89
CA THR A 73 -4.12 2.23 10.11
C THR A 73 -5.56 2.75 10.23
N PRO A 74 -6.05 2.99 11.45
CA PRO A 74 -7.34 3.66 11.66
C PRO A 74 -7.41 5.03 11.01
N ARG A 75 -6.29 5.76 10.92
CA ARG A 75 -6.21 7.05 10.22
C ARG A 75 -6.56 6.93 8.75
N GLU A 76 -6.08 5.87 8.10
CA GLU A 76 -6.41 5.58 6.69
C GLU A 76 -7.90 5.28 6.52
N VAL A 77 -8.50 4.47 7.40
CA VAL A 77 -9.94 4.17 7.35
C VAL A 77 -10.77 5.43 7.47
N VAL A 78 -10.50 6.25 8.50
CA VAL A 78 -11.24 7.50 8.73
C VAL A 78 -11.07 8.46 7.56
N GLY A 79 -9.84 8.69 7.10
CA GLY A 79 -9.59 9.63 5.99
C GLY A 79 -10.19 9.19 4.66
N MET A 80 -10.17 7.88 4.34
CA MET A 80 -10.85 7.34 3.15
C MET A 80 -12.36 7.53 3.23
N ALA A 81 -12.97 7.25 4.37
CA ALA A 81 -14.41 7.42 4.57
C ALA A 81 -14.82 8.89 4.54
N GLU A 82 -14.05 9.80 5.16
CA GLU A 82 -14.29 11.25 5.12
C GLU A 82 -14.16 11.82 3.70
N ALA A 83 -13.25 11.26 2.89
CA ALA A 83 -13.11 11.63 1.48
C ALA A 83 -14.20 11.05 0.57
N GLY A 84 -15.03 10.13 1.07
CA GLY A 84 -16.08 9.45 0.29
C GLY A 84 -15.52 8.49 -0.76
N VAL A 85 -14.32 7.92 -0.55
CA VAL A 85 -13.66 7.00 -1.48
C VAL A 85 -13.78 5.57 -0.98
N GLY A 86 -14.35 4.72 -1.81
CA GLY A 86 -14.68 3.32 -1.49
C GLY A 86 -16.03 3.16 -0.79
N THR A 87 -16.58 1.97 -0.85
CA THR A 87 -17.86 1.59 -0.22
C THR A 87 -17.68 0.61 0.94
N ASP A 88 -16.52 -0.05 1.02
CA ASP A 88 -16.16 -1.06 2.02
C ASP A 88 -14.66 -0.95 2.33
N LEU A 89 -14.33 -0.57 3.56
CA LEU A 89 -12.98 -0.34 4.05
C LEU A 89 -12.60 -1.43 5.05
N LEU A 90 -11.49 -2.12 4.80
CA LEU A 90 -10.92 -3.12 5.69
C LEU A 90 -9.70 -2.56 6.41
N LEU A 91 -9.76 -2.45 7.74
CA LEU A 91 -8.54 -2.33 8.54
C LEU A 91 -7.88 -3.71 8.64
N ALA A 92 -6.87 -3.97 7.79
CA ALA A 92 -6.10 -5.20 7.79
C ALA A 92 -4.93 -5.12 8.79
N ASN A 93 -5.26 -4.81 10.02
CA ASN A 93 -4.34 -4.69 11.14
C ASN A 93 -5.13 -4.75 12.46
N GLU A 94 -4.48 -5.18 13.53
CA GLU A 94 -5.07 -5.23 14.86
C GLU A 94 -4.89 -3.91 15.60
N THR A 95 -5.90 -3.53 16.36
CA THR A 95 -5.82 -2.41 17.29
C THR A 95 -6.72 -2.63 18.50
N VAL A 96 -6.25 -2.21 19.66
CA VAL A 96 -7.01 -2.21 20.92
C VAL A 96 -7.21 -0.80 21.47
N ASP A 97 -6.78 0.24 20.71
CA ASP A 97 -7.01 1.64 21.14
C ASP A 97 -8.49 2.00 20.99
N PRO A 98 -9.20 2.25 22.11
CA PRO A 98 -10.64 2.47 22.08
C PRO A 98 -11.03 3.77 21.36
N ARG A 99 -10.16 4.78 21.32
CA ARG A 99 -10.42 6.06 20.65
C ARG A 99 -10.36 5.90 19.14
N ARG A 100 -9.36 5.15 18.65
CA ARG A 100 -9.19 4.85 17.22
C ARG A 100 -10.31 3.96 16.69
N LEU A 101 -10.66 2.91 17.44
CA LEU A 101 -11.79 2.05 17.10
C LEU A 101 -13.12 2.83 17.11
N ARG A 102 -13.33 3.72 18.08
CA ARG A 102 -14.51 4.59 18.13
C ARG A 102 -14.58 5.52 16.93
N ALA A 103 -13.48 6.17 16.54
CA ALA A 103 -13.44 7.04 15.38
C ALA A 103 -13.84 6.31 14.08
N MET A 104 -13.44 5.04 13.92
CA MET A 104 -13.85 4.22 12.77
C MET A 104 -15.35 3.86 12.82
N SER A 105 -15.88 3.53 13.99
CA SER A 105 -17.32 3.30 14.17
C SER A 105 -18.15 4.56 13.90
N ASP A 106 -17.67 5.71 14.38
CA ASP A 106 -18.35 7.00 14.21
C ASP A 106 -18.37 7.43 12.74
N VAL A 107 -17.26 7.25 11.99
CA VAL A 107 -17.21 7.59 10.56
C VAL A 107 -18.08 6.65 9.72
N GLU A 108 -18.16 5.35 10.06
CA GLU A 108 -19.11 4.43 9.43
C GLU A 108 -20.55 4.89 9.62
N ALA A 109 -20.91 5.29 10.84
CA ALA A 109 -22.26 5.80 11.14
C ALA A 109 -22.58 7.11 10.42
N ALA A 110 -21.59 7.99 10.24
CA ALA A 110 -21.76 9.29 9.59
C ALA A 110 -21.83 9.18 8.06
N THR A 111 -21.07 8.29 7.44
CA THR A 111 -20.93 8.20 5.97
C THR A 111 -21.73 7.06 5.34
N GLY A 112 -22.05 6.02 6.10
CA GLY A 112 -22.64 4.79 5.59
C GLY A 112 -21.63 3.85 4.88
N ILE A 113 -20.35 4.23 4.79
CA ILE A 113 -19.29 3.40 4.25
C ILE A 113 -19.01 2.27 5.24
N MET A 114 -19.07 1.02 4.77
CA MET A 114 -18.85 -0.15 5.62
C MET A 114 -17.41 -0.20 6.12
N VAL A 115 -17.24 -0.40 7.43
CA VAL A 115 -15.92 -0.59 8.06
C VAL A 115 -15.83 -1.99 8.65
N THR A 116 -14.80 -2.73 8.23
CA THR A 116 -14.45 -4.06 8.74
C THR A 116 -13.09 -3.99 9.41
N VAL A 117 -12.93 -4.66 10.55
CA VAL A 117 -11.67 -4.68 11.31
C VAL A 117 -11.16 -6.11 11.41
N ALA A 118 -9.85 -6.32 11.21
CA ALA A 118 -9.21 -7.59 11.47
C ALA A 118 -9.13 -7.86 12.99
N VAL A 119 -9.38 -9.11 13.40
CA VAL A 119 -9.27 -9.55 14.79
C VAL A 119 -8.59 -10.93 14.84
N ASP A 120 -7.71 -11.13 15.80
CA ASP A 120 -6.94 -12.36 15.98
C ASP A 120 -6.96 -12.94 17.40
N SER A 121 -7.67 -12.28 18.31
CA SER A 121 -7.68 -12.63 19.72
C SER A 121 -8.97 -12.17 20.41
N VAL A 122 -9.25 -12.74 21.58
CA VAL A 122 -10.37 -12.30 22.42
C VAL A 122 -10.25 -10.81 22.76
N ALA A 123 -9.04 -10.32 22.99
CA ALA A 123 -8.81 -8.92 23.33
C ALA A 123 -9.18 -7.96 22.17
N THR A 124 -8.82 -8.31 20.94
CA THR A 124 -9.18 -7.50 19.74
C THR A 124 -10.68 -7.55 19.46
N ILE A 125 -11.34 -8.70 19.67
CA ILE A 125 -12.80 -8.86 19.56
C ILE A 125 -13.51 -7.97 20.59
N GLU A 126 -13.11 -8.03 21.87
CA GLU A 126 -13.72 -7.25 22.94
C GLU A 126 -13.51 -5.75 22.73
N ALA A 127 -12.33 -5.33 22.28
CA ALA A 127 -12.04 -3.93 21.97
C ALA A 127 -12.90 -3.42 20.80
N ALA A 128 -13.04 -4.20 19.73
CA ALA A 128 -13.89 -3.88 18.57
C ALA A 128 -15.36 -3.71 19.00
N ARG A 129 -15.90 -4.69 19.74
CA ARG A 129 -17.27 -4.64 20.28
C ARG A 129 -17.50 -3.42 21.16
N ALA A 130 -16.60 -3.17 22.12
CA ALA A 130 -16.74 -2.06 23.08
C ALA A 130 -16.72 -0.69 22.39
N ALA A 131 -16.09 -0.57 21.24
CA ALA A 131 -16.03 0.65 20.44
C ALA A 131 -17.20 0.80 19.45
N GLY A 132 -18.07 -0.21 19.30
CA GLY A 132 -19.22 -0.16 18.39
C GLY A 132 -18.90 -0.58 16.94
N ILE A 133 -17.76 -1.21 16.69
CA ILE A 133 -17.49 -1.90 15.43
C ILE A 133 -18.54 -3.00 15.24
N ARG A 134 -18.98 -3.18 14.00
CA ARG A 134 -20.03 -4.15 13.64
C ARG A 134 -19.51 -5.36 12.86
N HIS A 135 -18.49 -5.16 12.04
CA HIS A 135 -18.00 -6.13 11.07
C HIS A 135 -16.54 -6.48 11.31
N VAL A 136 -16.23 -7.78 11.33
CA VAL A 136 -14.87 -8.27 11.51
C VAL A 136 -14.50 -9.34 10.50
N LEU A 137 -13.19 -9.44 10.18
CA LEU A 137 -12.55 -10.62 9.60
C LEU A 137 -11.64 -11.26 10.65
N ILE A 138 -11.64 -12.58 10.69
CA ILE A 138 -10.63 -13.29 11.51
C ILE A 138 -9.32 -13.26 10.73
N ASP A 139 -8.28 -12.63 11.30
CA ASP A 139 -6.93 -12.69 10.72
C ASP A 139 -6.28 -14.01 11.12
N VAL A 140 -5.74 -14.73 10.14
CA VAL A 140 -5.15 -16.06 10.30
C VAL A 140 -3.67 -15.99 9.98
N ASN A 141 -2.82 -16.50 10.87
CA ASN A 141 -1.40 -16.63 10.62
C ASN A 141 -1.14 -17.76 9.60
N VAL A 142 -0.77 -17.38 8.39
CA VAL A 142 -0.47 -18.28 7.27
C VAL A 142 1.03 -18.52 7.07
N GLY A 143 1.84 -18.19 8.07
CA GLY A 143 3.28 -18.46 8.07
C GLY A 143 4.18 -17.25 8.29
N LEU A 144 3.66 -16.02 8.23
CA LEU A 144 4.41 -14.81 8.60
C LEU A 144 4.32 -14.63 10.13
N PRO A 145 5.43 -14.65 10.88
CA PRO A 145 5.40 -14.46 12.34
C PRO A 145 5.17 -12.98 12.71
N ARG A 146 3.93 -12.52 12.57
CA ARG A 146 3.52 -11.13 12.85
C ARG A 146 2.22 -11.14 13.65
N CYS A 147 1.10 -10.77 13.07
CA CYS A 147 -0.25 -10.90 13.63
C CYS A 147 -0.93 -12.16 13.08
N GLY A 148 -2.14 -12.39 13.52
CA GLY A 148 -3.00 -13.47 13.07
C GLY A 148 -3.12 -14.62 14.07
N ALA A 149 -4.35 -15.08 14.22
CA ALA A 149 -4.73 -16.22 15.03
C ALA A 149 -4.08 -17.52 14.54
N THR A 150 -3.78 -18.44 15.44
CA THR A 150 -3.42 -19.79 15.01
C THR A 150 -4.63 -20.48 14.39
N PRO A 151 -4.47 -21.35 13.36
CA PRO A 151 -5.59 -22.08 12.78
C PRO A 151 -6.44 -22.81 13.82
N ALA A 152 -5.82 -23.36 14.86
CA ALA A 152 -6.52 -24.07 15.93
C ALA A 152 -7.45 -23.18 16.78
N SER A 153 -7.23 -21.87 16.81
CA SER A 153 -8.06 -20.94 17.61
C SER A 153 -9.18 -20.26 16.79
N VAL A 154 -9.21 -20.44 15.47
CA VAL A 154 -10.16 -19.75 14.57
C VAL A 154 -11.62 -20.08 14.94
N VAL A 155 -11.94 -21.33 15.20
CA VAL A 155 -13.29 -21.78 15.60
C VAL A 155 -13.76 -21.08 16.87
N GLU A 156 -12.92 -21.08 17.92
CA GLU A 156 -13.22 -20.41 19.19
C GLU A 156 -13.42 -18.90 19.01
N LEU A 157 -12.52 -18.25 18.28
CA LEU A 157 -12.61 -16.80 18.02
C LEU A 157 -13.86 -16.44 17.21
N THR A 158 -14.26 -17.29 16.24
CA THR A 158 -15.49 -17.09 15.48
C THR A 158 -16.72 -17.12 16.38
N HIS A 159 -16.84 -18.13 17.22
CA HIS A 159 -17.93 -18.18 18.21
C HIS A 159 -17.91 -16.97 19.15
N ARG A 160 -16.73 -16.60 19.64
CA ARG A 160 -16.58 -15.45 20.55
C ARG A 160 -17.00 -14.14 19.88
N ALA A 161 -16.66 -13.93 18.61
CA ALA A 161 -17.07 -12.74 17.87
C ALA A 161 -18.60 -12.70 17.69
N LEU A 162 -19.22 -13.80 17.28
CA LEU A 162 -20.67 -13.91 17.10
C LEU A 162 -21.42 -13.72 18.44
N ASP A 163 -20.99 -14.36 19.50
CA ASP A 163 -21.57 -14.23 20.84
C ASP A 163 -21.45 -12.79 21.37
N SER A 164 -20.44 -12.06 20.92
CA SER A 164 -20.24 -10.63 21.21
C SER A 164 -21.13 -9.71 20.36
N GLY A 165 -21.92 -10.26 19.41
CA GLY A 165 -22.79 -9.51 18.52
C GLY A 165 -22.08 -8.89 17.31
N LEU A 166 -20.85 -9.32 17.00
CA LEU A 166 -20.14 -8.90 15.79
C LEU A 166 -20.54 -9.78 14.60
N ALA A 167 -20.64 -9.18 13.41
CA ALA A 167 -20.80 -9.90 12.17
C ALA A 167 -19.44 -10.35 11.64
N VAL A 168 -19.18 -11.64 11.63
CA VAL A 168 -17.98 -12.23 11.04
C VAL A 168 -18.20 -12.34 9.53
N ARG A 169 -17.36 -11.67 8.72
CA ARG A 169 -17.48 -11.62 7.26
C ARG A 169 -16.62 -12.67 6.53
N GLY A 170 -15.77 -13.38 7.26
CA GLY A 170 -14.85 -14.39 6.73
C GLY A 170 -13.47 -14.30 7.38
N VAL A 171 -12.45 -14.59 6.60
CA VAL A 171 -11.06 -14.62 7.05
C VAL A 171 -10.17 -13.76 6.19
N MET A 172 -9.05 -13.32 6.77
CA MET A 172 -7.91 -12.80 6.00
C MET A 172 -6.62 -13.47 6.45
N GLY A 173 -5.59 -13.41 5.60
CA GLY A 173 -4.25 -13.86 5.94
C GLY A 173 -3.26 -13.29 4.96
N TYR A 174 -2.02 -13.02 5.40
CA TYR A 174 -1.01 -12.39 4.58
C TYR A 174 0.27 -13.22 4.52
N GLU A 175 0.58 -13.72 3.35
CA GLU A 175 1.79 -14.50 3.06
C GLU A 175 3.01 -13.62 2.74
N GLY A 176 3.20 -12.54 3.49
CA GLY A 176 4.22 -11.51 3.26
C GLY A 176 5.64 -12.03 3.16
N HIS A 177 5.98 -13.09 3.88
CA HIS A 177 7.29 -13.76 3.81
C HIS A 177 7.60 -14.39 2.45
N LEU A 178 6.60 -14.50 1.56
CA LEU A 178 6.73 -15.06 0.23
C LEU A 178 6.84 -14.00 -0.87
N MET A 179 6.54 -12.72 -0.56
CA MET A 179 6.45 -11.65 -1.58
C MET A 179 7.72 -11.50 -2.41
N ALA A 180 8.88 -11.53 -1.75
CA ALA A 180 10.20 -11.32 -2.37
C ALA A 180 10.90 -12.61 -2.84
N LEU A 181 10.25 -13.78 -2.77
CA LEU A 181 10.86 -15.02 -3.25
C LEU A 181 11.13 -14.93 -4.77
N PRO A 182 12.39 -15.10 -5.20
CA PRO A 182 12.74 -14.89 -6.61
C PRO A 182 12.31 -16.05 -7.51
N ASN A 183 12.29 -17.29 -6.98
CA ASN A 183 11.87 -18.45 -7.76
C ASN A 183 10.35 -18.54 -7.81
N ARG A 184 9.76 -18.23 -8.98
CA ARG A 184 8.31 -18.16 -9.17
C ARG A 184 7.60 -19.50 -8.91
N ALA A 185 8.17 -20.64 -9.33
CA ALA A 185 7.54 -21.95 -9.12
C ALA A 185 7.52 -22.30 -7.62
N GLN A 186 8.62 -22.04 -6.92
CA GLN A 186 8.69 -22.24 -5.48
C GLN A 186 7.73 -21.27 -4.74
N LYS A 187 7.66 -20.01 -5.17
CA LYS A 187 6.72 -19.03 -4.63
C LYS A 187 5.29 -19.53 -4.78
N ALA A 188 4.88 -19.95 -5.99
CA ALA A 188 3.54 -20.45 -6.26
C ALA A 188 3.15 -21.66 -5.38
N ALA A 189 4.06 -22.62 -5.23
CA ALA A 189 3.85 -23.79 -4.37
C ALA A 189 3.63 -23.38 -2.91
N LYS A 190 4.48 -22.49 -2.36
CA LYS A 190 4.36 -22.02 -0.98
C LYS A 190 3.14 -21.12 -0.74
N VAL A 191 2.76 -20.29 -1.71
CA VAL A 191 1.51 -19.51 -1.64
C VAL A 191 0.33 -20.47 -1.56
N ARG A 192 0.31 -21.52 -2.40
CA ARG A 192 -0.76 -22.52 -2.35
C ARG A 192 -0.83 -23.25 -0.99
N GLU A 193 0.32 -23.57 -0.37
CA GLU A 193 0.37 -24.16 0.98
C GLU A 193 -0.23 -23.20 2.03
N SER A 194 0.20 -21.92 2.02
CA SER A 194 -0.36 -20.89 2.92
C SER A 194 -1.87 -20.70 2.72
N MET A 195 -2.32 -20.68 1.47
CA MET A 195 -3.74 -20.52 1.15
C MET A 195 -4.57 -21.76 1.48
N ALA A 196 -4.02 -22.97 1.38
CA ALA A 196 -4.71 -24.18 1.82
C ALA A 196 -5.05 -24.11 3.33
N LEU A 197 -4.16 -23.59 4.13
CA LEU A 197 -4.40 -23.36 5.55
C LEU A 197 -5.46 -22.27 5.77
N LEU A 198 -5.39 -21.15 5.05
CA LEU A 198 -6.38 -20.07 5.16
C LEU A 198 -7.78 -20.55 4.72
N VAL A 199 -7.88 -21.30 3.64
CA VAL A 199 -9.14 -21.83 3.11
C VAL A 199 -9.77 -22.86 4.07
N ALA A 200 -8.97 -23.71 4.70
CA ALA A 200 -9.49 -24.62 5.73
C ALA A 200 -10.12 -23.83 6.90
N CYS A 201 -9.46 -22.76 7.36
CA CYS A 201 -10.03 -21.87 8.37
C CYS A 201 -11.31 -21.16 7.86
N ALA A 202 -11.33 -20.76 6.58
CA ALA A 202 -12.52 -20.14 5.97
C ALA A 202 -13.72 -21.09 5.95
N ASP A 203 -13.49 -22.38 5.69
CA ASP A 203 -14.54 -23.40 5.71
C ASP A 203 -15.12 -23.56 7.12
N ASP A 204 -14.30 -23.59 8.15
CA ASP A 204 -14.75 -23.61 9.54
C ASP A 204 -15.57 -22.34 9.89
N VAL A 205 -15.08 -21.16 9.51
CA VAL A 205 -15.79 -19.88 9.76
C VAL A 205 -17.12 -19.85 9.03
N LEU A 206 -17.16 -20.28 7.77
CA LEU A 206 -18.40 -20.35 6.96
C LEU A 206 -19.42 -21.31 7.59
N ALA A 207 -18.98 -22.47 8.06
CA ALA A 207 -19.84 -23.45 8.70
C ALA A 207 -20.49 -22.92 10.01
N ILE A 208 -19.82 -22.03 10.74
CA ILE A 208 -20.29 -21.45 12.01
C ILE A 208 -21.12 -20.18 11.77
N ALA A 209 -20.63 -19.26 10.93
CA ALA A 209 -21.21 -17.91 10.74
C ALA A 209 -22.19 -17.84 9.57
N GLY A 210 -22.26 -18.87 8.71
CA GLY A 210 -23.17 -18.93 7.56
C GLY A 210 -22.67 -18.13 6.35
N ASP A 211 -23.50 -18.02 5.31
CA ASP A 211 -23.15 -17.51 3.97
C ASP A 211 -22.62 -16.08 3.96
N THR A 212 -22.87 -15.28 4.99
CA THR A 212 -22.35 -13.92 5.12
C THR A 212 -20.84 -13.88 5.38
N ALA A 213 -20.24 -15.01 5.82
CA ALA A 213 -18.83 -15.15 6.15
C ALA A 213 -18.00 -15.73 5.00
N SER A 214 -18.25 -15.30 3.77
CA SER A 214 -17.68 -15.86 2.55
C SER A 214 -16.36 -15.20 2.09
N ILE A 215 -15.92 -14.12 2.73
CA ILE A 215 -14.69 -13.41 2.34
C ILE A 215 -13.47 -14.26 2.70
N VAL A 216 -12.62 -14.47 1.70
CA VAL A 216 -11.24 -14.96 1.87
C VAL A 216 -10.32 -13.94 1.22
N SER A 217 -9.64 -13.14 2.04
CA SER A 217 -8.83 -12.01 1.62
C SER A 217 -7.36 -12.26 1.89
N ALA A 218 -6.49 -12.12 0.87
CA ALA A 218 -5.07 -12.43 1.00
C ALA A 218 -4.24 -11.70 -0.08
N GLY A 219 -2.95 -11.99 -0.14
CA GLY A 219 -2.11 -11.57 -1.24
C GLY A 219 -1.56 -10.16 -1.15
N GLY A 220 -0.74 -9.86 -2.13
CA GLY A 220 -0.10 -8.57 -2.31
C GLY A 220 0.47 -8.42 -3.71
N THR A 221 1.19 -7.33 -3.97
CA THR A 221 1.76 -7.04 -5.29
C THR A 221 2.67 -8.17 -5.81
N GLY A 222 3.40 -8.86 -4.93
CA GLY A 222 4.33 -9.93 -5.33
C GLY A 222 3.68 -11.27 -5.65
N THR A 223 2.37 -11.43 -5.37
CA THR A 223 1.63 -12.70 -5.55
C THR A 223 0.29 -12.53 -6.27
N PHE A 224 -0.07 -11.32 -6.70
CA PHE A 224 -1.39 -10.96 -7.21
C PHE A 224 -1.90 -11.87 -8.34
N ASP A 225 -1.02 -12.43 -9.14
CA ASP A 225 -1.31 -13.25 -10.32
C ASP A 225 -1.17 -14.77 -10.07
N LEU A 226 -0.93 -15.17 -8.82
CA LEU A 226 -0.81 -16.58 -8.43
C LEU A 226 -2.15 -17.25 -8.04
N TYR A 227 -3.20 -16.48 -7.86
CA TYR A 227 -4.52 -16.97 -7.44
C TYR A 227 -5.30 -17.44 -8.67
N ASP A 228 -4.95 -18.66 -9.15
CA ASP A 228 -5.57 -19.28 -10.33
C ASP A 228 -7.04 -19.67 -10.04
N PRO A 229 -8.00 -19.18 -10.82
CA PRO A 229 -9.42 -19.53 -10.67
C PRO A 229 -9.72 -21.01 -10.96
N ASN A 230 -8.81 -21.75 -11.57
CA ASN A 230 -8.95 -23.19 -11.83
C ASN A 230 -8.34 -24.08 -10.73
N ASP A 231 -7.57 -23.53 -9.80
CA ASP A 231 -7.06 -24.26 -8.64
C ASP A 231 -8.12 -24.28 -7.53
N SER A 232 -8.45 -25.46 -7.01
CA SER A 232 -9.52 -25.65 -6.01
C SER A 232 -9.30 -24.90 -4.68
N VAL A 233 -8.04 -24.55 -4.35
CA VAL A 233 -7.68 -23.78 -3.16
C VAL A 233 -7.59 -22.30 -3.49
N LEU A 234 -6.81 -21.95 -4.53
CA LEU A 234 -6.51 -20.55 -4.85
C LEU A 234 -7.74 -19.79 -5.37
N ALA A 235 -8.66 -20.46 -6.04
CA ALA A 235 -9.94 -19.89 -6.47
C ALA A 235 -10.85 -19.43 -5.31
N ARG A 236 -10.59 -19.92 -4.08
CA ARG A 236 -11.36 -19.53 -2.88
C ARG A 236 -10.92 -18.17 -2.34
N VAL A 237 -9.74 -17.67 -2.72
CA VAL A 237 -9.28 -16.30 -2.39
C VAL A 237 -9.99 -15.33 -3.32
N ILE A 238 -11.03 -14.70 -2.83
CA ILE A 238 -11.94 -13.89 -3.65
C ILE A 238 -11.45 -12.44 -3.83
N GLU A 239 -10.55 -11.96 -2.97
CA GLU A 239 -9.99 -10.61 -3.09
C GLU A 239 -8.50 -10.58 -2.74
N VAL A 240 -7.74 -9.78 -3.50
CA VAL A 240 -6.29 -9.60 -3.34
C VAL A 240 -5.99 -8.20 -2.83
N GLN A 241 -5.13 -8.11 -1.78
CA GLN A 241 -4.80 -6.84 -1.09
C GLN A 241 -3.49 -6.22 -1.60
N ALA A 242 -3.31 -6.02 -2.91
CA ALA A 242 -2.10 -5.42 -3.44
C ALA A 242 -2.13 -3.88 -3.37
N GLY A 243 -1.01 -3.24 -3.04
CA GLY A 243 -0.89 -1.78 -2.95
C GLY A 243 0.24 -1.21 -3.81
N SER A 244 1.45 -1.72 -3.66
CA SER A 244 2.67 -1.17 -4.27
C SER A 244 2.67 -1.19 -5.80
N TYR A 245 1.81 -2.00 -6.44
CA TYR A 245 1.72 -2.12 -7.90
C TYR A 245 1.47 -0.78 -8.60
N ALA A 246 0.74 0.13 -7.96
CA ALA A 246 0.38 1.42 -8.54
C ALA A 246 1.60 2.32 -8.77
N LEU A 247 2.52 2.33 -7.82
CA LEU A 247 3.68 3.21 -7.78
C LEU A 247 5.00 2.48 -8.06
N MET A 248 5.13 1.24 -7.57
CA MET A 248 6.33 0.41 -7.60
C MET A 248 7.52 1.05 -6.85
N ASP A 249 8.56 0.27 -6.69
CA ASP A 249 9.88 0.65 -6.17
C ASP A 249 10.95 -0.29 -6.74
N SER A 250 12.22 -0.06 -6.45
CA SER A 250 13.30 -0.88 -7.03
C SER A 250 13.28 -2.32 -6.49
N HIS A 251 12.76 -2.55 -5.27
CA HIS A 251 12.63 -3.90 -4.71
C HIS A 251 11.59 -4.74 -5.46
N TYR A 252 10.38 -4.22 -5.67
CA TYR A 252 9.35 -4.87 -6.50
C TYR A 252 9.74 -4.91 -7.99
N GLY A 253 10.42 -3.88 -8.49
CA GLY A 253 10.92 -3.82 -9.87
C GLY A 253 11.85 -4.98 -10.22
N ALA A 254 12.63 -5.50 -9.25
CA ALA A 254 13.50 -6.65 -9.43
C ALA A 254 12.76 -8.00 -9.56
N LEU A 255 11.45 -8.06 -9.30
CA LEU A 255 10.67 -9.31 -9.32
C LEU A 255 10.12 -9.68 -10.71
N GLY A 256 10.34 -8.85 -11.73
CA GLY A 256 9.84 -9.11 -13.09
C GLY A 256 8.32 -9.04 -13.22
N LEU A 257 7.65 -8.24 -12.40
CA LEU A 257 6.21 -8.02 -12.45
C LEU A 257 5.83 -7.12 -13.65
N PRO A 258 4.58 -7.16 -14.15
CA PRO A 258 4.17 -6.41 -15.33
C PRO A 258 3.92 -4.91 -15.06
N PHE A 259 4.37 -4.40 -13.93
CA PHE A 259 4.19 -3.02 -13.50
C PHE A 259 5.48 -2.22 -13.69
N GLY A 260 5.34 -0.98 -14.17
CA GLY A 260 6.45 -0.05 -14.32
C GLY A 260 6.66 0.82 -13.09
N GLN A 261 7.89 1.29 -12.92
CA GLN A 261 8.24 2.29 -11.92
C GLN A 261 7.55 3.63 -12.25
N SER A 262 6.67 4.09 -11.39
CA SER A 262 5.97 5.37 -11.59
C SER A 262 6.24 6.42 -10.52
N LEU A 263 6.77 6.03 -9.36
CA LEU A 263 7.13 6.93 -8.28
C LEU A 263 8.62 7.21 -8.25
N PHE A 264 8.96 8.49 -8.12
CA PHE A 264 10.33 8.96 -7.99
C PHE A 264 10.43 10.02 -6.89
N VAL A 265 11.61 10.12 -6.26
CA VAL A 265 11.98 11.30 -5.47
C VAL A 265 12.85 12.19 -6.36
N LEU A 266 12.37 13.38 -6.66
CA LEU A 266 13.11 14.40 -7.40
C LEU A 266 14.13 15.06 -6.49
N GLY A 267 15.38 15.09 -6.92
CA GLY A 267 16.47 15.81 -6.27
C GLY A 267 17.13 16.83 -7.19
N THR A 268 17.89 17.74 -6.58
CA THR A 268 18.75 18.67 -7.29
C THR A 268 20.21 18.33 -7.00
N VAL A 269 21.05 18.34 -8.02
CA VAL A 269 22.50 18.23 -7.84
C VAL A 269 23.01 19.50 -7.16
N ILE A 270 23.51 19.36 -5.94
CA ILE A 270 23.98 20.49 -5.11
C ILE A 270 25.49 20.59 -5.04
N SER A 271 26.20 19.49 -5.36
CA SER A 271 27.67 19.47 -5.35
C SER A 271 28.19 18.50 -6.38
N ARG A 272 29.36 18.78 -6.91
CA ARG A 272 30.06 17.94 -7.88
C ARG A 272 31.55 17.90 -7.60
N SER A 273 32.13 16.71 -7.78
CA SER A 273 33.55 16.42 -7.78
C SER A 273 33.94 15.78 -9.13
N PRO A 274 35.21 15.61 -9.46
CA PRO A 274 35.59 14.86 -10.67
C PRO A 274 35.01 13.45 -10.73
N ASP A 275 34.89 12.76 -9.58
CA ASP A 275 34.55 11.35 -9.49
C ASP A 275 33.11 11.07 -9.02
N TRP A 276 32.41 12.06 -8.43
CA TRP A 276 31.07 11.90 -7.91
C TRP A 276 30.24 13.17 -7.95
N SER A 277 28.93 13.00 -7.85
CA SER A 277 27.94 14.07 -7.67
C SER A 277 27.11 13.83 -6.41
N VAL A 278 26.53 14.89 -5.86
CA VAL A 278 25.68 14.83 -4.64
C VAL A 278 24.37 15.54 -4.93
N ILE A 279 23.26 14.89 -4.58
CA ILE A 279 21.91 15.48 -4.60
C ILE A 279 21.38 15.71 -3.19
N ASP A 280 20.39 16.59 -3.07
CA ASP A 280 19.68 16.97 -1.84
C ASP A 280 18.57 15.98 -1.41
N VAL A 281 18.66 14.73 -1.84
CA VAL A 281 17.80 13.61 -1.42
C VAL A 281 18.59 12.70 -0.51
N GLY A 282 18.07 12.37 0.67
CA GLY A 282 18.73 11.49 1.62
C GLY A 282 17.76 10.67 2.46
N LEU A 283 18.24 10.12 3.57
CA LEU A 283 17.48 9.23 4.47
C LEU A 283 16.15 9.81 4.95
N LYS A 284 16.04 11.15 5.06
CA LYS A 284 14.83 11.84 5.54
C LYS A 284 13.77 12.04 4.45
N SER A 285 14.08 11.65 3.22
CA SER A 285 13.14 11.67 2.10
C SER A 285 12.99 10.32 1.39
N LEU A 286 13.63 9.26 1.91
CA LEU A 286 13.66 7.91 1.34
C LEU A 286 13.46 6.83 2.40
N GLY A 287 12.62 5.85 2.12
CA GLY A 287 12.57 4.60 2.87
C GLY A 287 13.77 3.72 2.53
N MET A 288 14.64 3.48 3.53
CA MET A 288 15.94 2.80 3.35
C MET A 288 15.99 1.38 3.93
N ASP A 289 14.88 0.85 4.37
CA ASP A 289 14.76 -0.48 4.98
C ASP A 289 15.00 -1.65 3.98
N HIS A 290 14.86 -1.38 2.67
CA HIS A 290 15.19 -2.32 1.60
C HIS A 290 16.54 -2.02 0.90
N GLY A 291 17.33 -1.12 1.43
CA GLY A 291 18.64 -0.75 0.89
C GLY A 291 18.69 0.61 0.19
N ASN A 292 19.71 0.80 -0.62
CA ASN A 292 19.90 2.06 -1.35
C ASN A 292 18.86 2.25 -2.46
N PRO A 293 18.48 3.50 -2.73
CA PRO A 293 17.70 3.83 -3.93
C PRO A 293 18.54 3.61 -5.20
N THR A 294 17.91 3.69 -6.35
CA THR A 294 18.59 3.64 -7.65
C THR A 294 18.43 4.97 -8.40
N ILE A 295 19.44 5.29 -9.22
CA ILE A 295 19.43 6.41 -10.16
C ILE A 295 19.84 5.83 -11.52
N ASP A 296 19.08 6.13 -12.56
CA ASP A 296 19.35 5.62 -13.90
C ASP A 296 20.74 6.06 -14.40
N ASP A 297 21.49 5.13 -14.98
CA ASP A 297 22.86 5.32 -15.48
C ASP A 297 23.87 5.78 -14.42
N ALA A 298 23.59 5.49 -13.11
CA ALA A 298 24.46 5.87 -12.02
C ALA A 298 24.64 4.73 -10.99
N THR A 299 25.73 4.81 -10.24
CA THR A 299 26.01 3.98 -9.08
C THR A 299 25.85 4.83 -7.82
N VAL A 300 24.85 4.53 -7.01
CA VAL A 300 24.67 5.15 -5.69
C VAL A 300 25.72 4.55 -4.74
N TRP A 301 26.53 5.42 -4.13
CA TRP A 301 27.55 5.00 -3.17
C TRP A 301 26.95 4.83 -1.78
N PHE A 302 26.29 5.89 -1.29
CA PHE A 302 25.59 5.91 -0.01
C PHE A 302 24.61 7.07 0.07
N CYS A 303 23.69 6.97 1.04
CA CYS A 303 22.84 8.07 1.46
C CYS A 303 23.21 8.49 2.89
N SER A 304 23.20 9.79 3.15
CA SER A 304 23.20 10.37 4.49
C SER A 304 21.88 11.07 4.75
N ASP A 305 21.74 11.83 5.84
CA ASP A 305 20.47 12.40 6.24
C ASP A 305 19.75 13.17 5.12
N GLU A 306 20.49 14.07 4.44
CA GLU A 306 19.94 14.97 3.41
C GLU A 306 20.64 14.82 2.06
N HIS A 307 21.49 13.81 1.88
CA HIS A 307 22.32 13.69 0.68
C HIS A 307 22.40 12.27 0.15
N THR A 308 22.41 12.13 -1.18
CA THR A 308 22.84 10.90 -1.86
C THR A 308 24.05 11.20 -2.72
N THR A 309 25.12 10.42 -2.54
CA THR A 309 26.34 10.47 -3.36
C THR A 309 26.28 9.37 -4.43
N PHE A 310 26.56 9.75 -5.66
CA PHE A 310 26.54 8.83 -6.81
C PHE A 310 27.65 9.15 -7.84
N SER A 311 27.96 8.16 -8.69
CA SER A 311 28.88 8.30 -9.82
C SER A 311 28.34 7.63 -11.09
N GLY A 312 29.08 7.70 -12.20
CA GLY A 312 28.71 7.07 -13.47
C GLY A 312 27.96 8.02 -14.41
N ARG A 313 26.97 8.73 -13.92
CA ARG A 313 26.21 9.71 -14.69
C ARG A 313 26.89 11.09 -14.63
N THR A 314 27.02 11.76 -15.79
CA THR A 314 27.44 13.15 -15.83
C THR A 314 26.29 14.06 -15.40
N ALA A 315 26.51 14.88 -14.36
CA ALA A 315 25.53 15.82 -13.85
C ALA A 315 26.20 17.14 -13.46
N ASN A 316 25.53 18.27 -13.64
CA ASN A 316 26.00 19.59 -13.22
C ASN A 316 25.22 20.07 -12.00
N VAL A 317 25.83 20.97 -11.22
CA VAL A 317 25.10 21.61 -10.10
C VAL A 317 23.88 22.35 -10.68
N GLY A 318 22.72 22.09 -10.09
CA GLY A 318 21.42 22.59 -10.53
C GLY A 318 20.61 21.60 -11.39
N ASP A 319 21.22 20.53 -11.91
CA ASP A 319 20.50 19.50 -12.66
C ASP A 319 19.50 18.76 -11.79
N ARG A 320 18.36 18.40 -12.39
CA ARG A 320 17.32 17.57 -11.74
C ARG A 320 17.60 16.08 -11.94
N VAL A 321 17.43 15.30 -10.87
CA VAL A 321 17.67 13.86 -10.86
C VAL A 321 16.48 13.14 -10.25
N PHE A 322 15.93 12.16 -10.98
CA PHE A 322 14.90 11.25 -10.48
C PHE A 322 15.56 10.08 -9.77
N VAL A 323 15.15 9.83 -8.54
CA VAL A 323 15.64 8.77 -7.67
C VAL A 323 14.52 7.77 -7.47
N THR A 324 14.73 6.51 -7.85
CA THR A 324 13.80 5.42 -7.58
C THR A 324 14.01 4.92 -6.16
N PRO A 325 13.04 5.04 -5.24
CA PRO A 325 13.19 4.56 -3.87
C PRO A 325 13.29 3.03 -3.83
N ALA A 326 13.98 2.51 -2.80
CA ALA A 326 14.05 1.07 -2.56
C ALA A 326 12.74 0.50 -1.97
N HIS A 327 11.98 1.32 -1.25
CA HIS A 327 10.70 0.95 -0.68
C HIS A 327 9.70 2.11 -0.75
N VAL A 328 8.57 1.88 -1.44
CA VAL A 328 7.56 2.91 -1.69
C VAL A 328 6.85 3.36 -0.41
N ASP A 329 6.39 2.44 0.43
CA ASP A 329 5.51 2.71 1.58
C ASP A 329 6.11 3.75 2.55
N PRO A 330 7.33 3.55 3.12
CA PRO A 330 7.93 4.54 4.02
C PRO A 330 8.34 5.82 3.28
N THR A 331 8.76 5.73 2.02
CA THR A 331 9.12 6.92 1.24
C THR A 331 7.93 7.86 1.13
N VAL A 332 6.77 7.37 0.70
CA VAL A 332 5.56 8.19 0.59
C VAL A 332 5.17 8.81 1.93
N ALA A 333 5.25 8.04 3.02
CA ALA A 333 4.87 8.52 4.35
C ALA A 333 5.72 9.71 4.87
N MET A 334 6.93 9.90 4.32
CA MET A 334 7.82 11.03 4.69
C MET A 334 7.44 12.34 4.01
N HIS A 335 6.68 12.30 2.91
CA HIS A 335 6.35 13.48 2.12
C HIS A 335 4.92 13.98 2.39
N ALA A 336 4.72 15.30 2.24
CA ALA A 336 3.39 15.90 2.41
C ALA A 336 2.53 15.78 1.15
N ASP A 337 3.17 15.78 -0.01
CA ASP A 337 2.52 15.83 -1.31
C ASP A 337 3.21 14.93 -2.32
N MET A 338 2.45 14.49 -3.32
CA MET A 338 2.94 13.90 -4.57
C MET A 338 2.54 14.80 -5.75
N TRP A 339 3.40 14.91 -6.75
CA TRP A 339 3.19 15.69 -7.96
C TRP A 339 2.98 14.76 -9.15
N LEU A 340 1.77 14.71 -9.69
CA LEU A 340 1.48 13.98 -10.91
C LEU A 340 2.03 14.78 -12.11
N VAL A 341 2.88 14.16 -12.90
CA VAL A 341 3.47 14.79 -14.11
C VAL A 341 3.12 13.99 -15.37
N ASN A 342 3.15 14.65 -16.51
CA ASN A 342 2.77 14.03 -17.77
C ASN A 342 3.72 12.89 -18.20
N ASP A 343 5.03 13.12 -18.14
CA ASP A 343 6.06 12.17 -18.60
C ASP A 343 7.44 12.53 -18.00
N VAL A 344 7.96 11.72 -17.09
CA VAL A 344 9.27 11.95 -16.43
C VAL A 344 10.45 11.88 -17.40
N SER A 345 10.29 11.26 -18.57
CA SER A 345 11.35 11.20 -19.59
C SER A 345 11.69 12.58 -20.18
N LEU A 346 10.81 13.57 -20.01
CA LEU A 346 11.04 14.97 -20.39
C LEU A 346 11.91 15.73 -19.37
N GLY A 347 12.31 15.09 -18.27
CA GLY A 347 13.19 15.69 -17.26
C GLY A 347 12.55 16.91 -16.59
N ALA A 348 13.31 18.02 -16.53
CA ALA A 348 12.86 19.28 -15.94
C ALA A 348 11.68 19.94 -16.68
N ASP A 349 11.50 19.63 -17.98
CA ASP A 349 10.42 20.17 -18.81
C ASP A 349 9.11 19.39 -18.71
N ALA A 350 9.07 18.28 -17.96
CA ALA A 350 7.84 17.54 -17.70
C ALA A 350 6.80 18.45 -17.03
N GLU A 351 5.57 18.45 -17.57
CA GLU A 351 4.47 19.29 -17.07
C GLU A 351 3.90 18.73 -15.78
N VAL A 352 3.71 19.57 -14.78
CA VAL A 352 3.00 19.26 -13.53
C VAL A 352 1.50 19.37 -13.80
N LEU A 353 0.77 18.26 -13.66
CA LEU A 353 -0.66 18.16 -13.91
C LEU A 353 -1.50 18.39 -12.66
N GLU A 354 -1.12 17.72 -11.57
CA GLU A 354 -1.86 17.74 -10.31
C GLU A 354 -0.90 17.69 -9.11
N ARG A 355 -1.36 18.22 -7.98
CA ARG A 355 -0.76 18.03 -6.68
C ARG A 355 -1.69 17.18 -5.82
N TRP A 356 -1.22 16.05 -5.37
CA TRP A 356 -1.95 15.13 -4.51
C TRP A 356 -1.43 15.18 -3.08
N PRO A 357 -2.19 15.62 -2.10
CA PRO A 357 -1.80 15.53 -0.71
C PRO A 357 -1.60 14.06 -0.29
N VAL A 358 -0.57 13.78 0.51
CA VAL A 358 -0.43 12.49 1.21
C VAL A 358 -1.23 12.60 2.51
N ASP A 359 -2.53 12.70 2.37
CA ASP A 359 -3.49 13.10 3.41
C ASP A 359 -3.80 12.02 4.44
N LEU A 360 -3.46 10.76 4.13
CA LEU A 360 -3.63 9.62 5.03
C LEU A 360 -2.37 9.29 5.83
N ARG A 361 -1.31 10.09 5.72
CA ARG A 361 -0.08 9.91 6.52
C ARG A 361 -0.33 10.18 8.01
N GLY A 362 0.52 9.61 8.86
CA GLY A 362 0.36 9.66 10.31
C GLY A 362 -0.43 8.45 10.84
N TRP A 363 -0.81 8.55 12.12
CA TRP A 363 -1.37 7.42 12.91
C TRP A 363 -2.75 7.74 13.49
#